data_d475e36be101feb4786e9616b270e9b6
#
_entry.id   d475e36be101feb4786e9616b270e9b6
#
_cell.length_a   1.000
_cell.length_b   1.000
_cell.length_c   1.000
_cell.angle_alpha   90.00
_cell.angle_beta   90.00
_cell.angle_gamma   90.00
#
_symmetry.space_group_name_H-M   'P 1'
#
loop_
_entity.id
_entity.type
_entity.pdbx_description
1 polymer ?
#
loop_
_entity_poly.entity_id
_entity_poly.type
_entity_poly.pdbx_seq_one_letter_code
_entity_poly.pdbx_strand_id
1 'polypeptide(L)'
;MKRDLTQEVLSYLDASVEDAKKLLKELSVISAPSHFEDERAAFVLSWLHGIGAESAYMDEAKNVIYPINCEGRDDIIVFEAHTDTVFPAEVPMTWREDETNYYCPGIGDDTVNLVNMLMTVRYIVQNHLKPCCGVLFVANSCEEGLGNLKGTRQLFQDFEGRIDRLVTFDGSYRSVVARAVGSHRYRIDVATQGGHSWGAFGKTNAIVELAKLLTSLCDVELPAVGKSKTTYNVGTIQGGTSVIISWLQTPSAVILEPSKNKV
;
A
#
# COMPACT_ATOMS: atom_id res chain seq x y z
N MET A 1 20.15 1.07 -24.40
CA MET A 1 21.15 -0.01 -24.47
C MET A 1 20.74 -1.05 -23.43
N LYS A 2 20.26 -2.24 -23.86
CA LYS A 2 20.05 -3.35 -22.91
C LYS A 2 21.42 -3.74 -22.37
N ARG A 3 21.63 -3.61 -21.06
CA ARG A 3 22.76 -4.26 -20.39
C ARG A 3 22.23 -5.57 -19.83
N ASP A 4 22.76 -6.67 -20.29
CA ASP A 4 22.46 -7.96 -19.70
C ASP A 4 23.08 -8.02 -18.28
N LEU A 5 22.43 -8.73 -17.37
CA LEU A 5 22.98 -8.98 -16.05
C LEU A 5 24.29 -9.77 -16.18
N THR A 6 25.27 -9.46 -15.34
CA THR A 6 26.53 -10.22 -15.30
C THR A 6 26.28 -11.64 -14.79
N GLN A 7 27.16 -12.57 -15.15
CA GLN A 7 27.08 -13.95 -14.67
C GLN A 7 27.15 -14.03 -13.13
N GLU A 8 27.87 -13.12 -12.50
CA GLU A 8 27.95 -13.01 -11.04
C GLU A 8 26.59 -12.70 -10.42
N VAL A 9 25.86 -11.70 -10.96
CA VAL A 9 24.50 -11.37 -10.51
C VAL A 9 23.54 -12.54 -10.73
N LEU A 10 23.61 -13.21 -11.89
CA LEU A 10 22.78 -14.37 -12.17
C LEU A 10 23.05 -15.51 -11.18
N SER A 11 24.32 -15.79 -10.89
CA SER A 11 24.72 -16.81 -9.91
C SER A 11 24.24 -16.47 -8.50
N TYR A 12 24.28 -15.18 -8.13
CA TYR A 12 23.73 -14.73 -6.84
C TYR A 12 22.22 -14.93 -6.77
N LEU A 13 21.48 -14.57 -7.82
CA LEU A 13 20.03 -14.76 -7.86
C LEU A 13 19.67 -16.23 -7.69
N ASP A 14 20.32 -17.14 -8.42
CA ASP A 14 20.07 -18.58 -8.30
C ASP A 14 20.39 -19.12 -6.90
N ALA A 15 21.50 -18.71 -6.31
CA ALA A 15 21.91 -19.12 -4.97
C ALA A 15 21.03 -18.54 -3.84
N SER A 16 20.31 -17.44 -4.12
CA SER A 16 19.50 -16.70 -3.13
C SER A 16 18.06 -17.16 -3.05
N VAL A 17 17.61 -18.06 -3.91
CA VAL A 17 16.18 -18.44 -4.02
C VAL A 17 15.62 -18.97 -2.69
N GLU A 18 16.35 -19.86 -2.02
CA GLU A 18 15.87 -20.45 -0.74
C GLU A 18 15.86 -19.42 0.40
N ASP A 19 16.82 -18.52 0.45
CA ASP A 19 16.82 -17.42 1.42
C ASP A 19 15.66 -16.44 1.14
N ALA A 20 15.38 -16.14 -0.12
CA ALA A 20 14.25 -15.30 -0.50
C ALA A 20 12.90 -15.94 -0.10
N LYS A 21 12.74 -17.26 -0.31
CA LYS A 21 11.54 -18.00 0.12
C LYS A 21 11.38 -17.97 1.63
N LYS A 22 12.48 -18.16 2.38
CA LYS A 22 12.46 -18.07 3.84
C LYS A 22 12.02 -16.69 4.31
N LEU A 23 12.64 -15.63 3.77
CA LEU A 23 12.28 -14.24 4.10
C LEU A 23 10.83 -13.93 3.72
N LEU A 24 10.36 -14.42 2.56
CA LEU A 24 8.97 -14.25 2.12
C LEU A 24 7.99 -14.86 3.14
N LYS A 25 8.29 -16.08 3.62
CA LYS A 25 7.47 -16.74 4.64
C LYS A 25 7.47 -15.96 5.95
N GLU A 26 8.64 -15.54 6.43
CA GLU A 26 8.79 -14.79 7.68
C GLU A 26 8.01 -13.45 7.62
N LEU A 27 8.11 -12.71 6.54
CA LEU A 27 7.39 -11.43 6.35
C LEU A 27 5.89 -11.63 6.16
N SER A 28 5.47 -12.61 5.36
CA SER A 28 4.06 -12.79 5.01
C SER A 28 3.18 -13.13 6.21
N VAL A 29 3.72 -13.77 7.26
CA VAL A 29 2.95 -14.14 8.45
C VAL A 29 2.83 -13.00 9.48
N ILE A 30 3.50 -11.88 9.26
CA ILE A 30 3.36 -10.69 10.11
C ILE A 30 2.18 -9.87 9.57
N SER A 31 1.14 -9.69 10.38
CA SER A 31 -0.01 -8.84 10.03
C SER A 31 0.42 -7.37 9.92
N ALA A 32 -0.01 -6.70 8.86
CA ALA A 32 0.32 -5.30 8.63
C ALA A 32 -0.82 -4.56 7.90
N PRO A 33 -2.00 -4.40 8.49
CA PRO A 33 -3.00 -3.50 7.93
C PRO A 33 -2.45 -2.08 7.81
N SER A 34 -2.91 -1.31 6.81
CA SER A 34 -2.52 0.11 6.68
C SER A 34 -2.70 0.85 8.02
N HIS A 35 -1.73 1.62 8.43
CA HIS A 35 -1.53 2.29 9.73
C HIS A 35 -1.05 1.41 10.89
N PHE A 36 -0.99 0.09 10.75
CA PHE A 36 -0.60 -0.87 11.79
C PHE A 36 0.58 -1.75 11.34
N GLU A 37 1.53 -1.17 10.61
CA GLU A 37 2.70 -1.85 10.03
C GLU A 37 3.86 -2.01 11.02
N ASP A 38 3.73 -1.59 12.28
CA ASP A 38 4.82 -1.47 13.25
C ASP A 38 5.68 -2.73 13.36
N GLU A 39 5.06 -3.90 13.46
CA GLU A 39 5.79 -5.16 13.62
C GLU A 39 6.55 -5.54 12.35
N ARG A 40 5.91 -5.37 11.18
CA ARG A 40 6.53 -5.67 9.88
C ARG A 40 7.66 -4.70 9.57
N ALA A 41 7.47 -3.40 9.83
CA ALA A 41 8.51 -2.39 9.67
C ALA A 41 9.70 -2.63 10.61
N ALA A 42 9.45 -2.99 11.88
CA ALA A 42 10.50 -3.35 12.83
C ALA A 42 11.28 -4.59 12.37
N PHE A 43 10.59 -5.61 11.83
CA PHE A 43 11.23 -6.79 11.26
C PHE A 43 12.15 -6.41 10.09
N VAL A 44 11.66 -5.61 9.13
CA VAL A 44 12.45 -5.16 7.96
C VAL A 44 13.69 -4.38 8.41
N LEU A 45 13.54 -3.44 9.36
CA LEU A 45 14.66 -2.67 9.89
C LEU A 45 15.70 -3.59 10.54
N SER A 46 15.27 -4.51 11.38
CA SER A 46 16.15 -5.49 12.04
C SER A 46 16.89 -6.37 11.02
N TRP A 47 16.17 -6.81 9.99
CA TRP A 47 16.77 -7.62 8.92
C TRP A 47 17.83 -6.84 8.14
N LEU A 48 17.57 -5.57 7.78
CA LEU A 48 18.54 -4.69 7.12
C LEU A 48 19.79 -4.49 7.97
N HIS A 49 19.66 -4.22 9.25
CA HIS A 49 20.80 -4.13 10.16
C HIS A 49 21.56 -5.46 10.23
N GLY A 50 20.85 -6.60 10.25
CA GLY A 50 21.44 -7.94 10.27
C GLY A 50 22.30 -8.28 9.05
N ILE A 51 22.04 -7.67 7.90
CA ILE A 51 22.88 -7.83 6.69
C ILE A 51 23.99 -6.78 6.55
N GLY A 52 24.12 -5.85 7.52
CA GLY A 52 25.12 -4.79 7.52
C GLY A 52 24.68 -3.46 6.92
N ALA A 53 23.39 -3.25 6.65
CA ALA A 53 22.82 -1.98 6.23
C ALA A 53 22.56 -1.06 7.45
N GLU A 54 23.59 -0.73 8.21
CA GLU A 54 23.52 -0.05 9.53
C GLU A 54 22.92 1.35 9.46
N SER A 55 22.97 2.02 8.30
CA SER A 55 22.37 3.34 8.09
C SER A 55 20.86 3.29 7.82
N ALA A 56 20.26 2.11 7.78
CA ALA A 56 18.82 1.98 7.65
C ALA A 56 18.11 2.53 8.90
N TYR A 57 16.99 3.21 8.69
CA TYR A 57 16.19 3.79 9.76
C TYR A 57 14.71 3.76 9.44
N MET A 58 13.88 3.97 10.45
CA MET A 58 12.43 4.12 10.31
C MET A 58 12.06 5.59 10.51
N ASP A 59 11.25 6.15 9.60
CA ASP A 59 10.72 7.50 9.72
C ASP A 59 9.41 7.56 10.54
N GLU A 60 8.85 8.77 10.70
CA GLU A 60 7.60 8.99 11.44
C GLU A 60 6.36 8.37 10.76
N ALA A 61 6.42 8.13 9.45
CA ALA A 61 5.37 7.46 8.72
C ALA A 61 5.46 5.93 8.79
N LYS A 62 6.53 5.38 9.39
CA LYS A 62 6.89 3.96 9.47
C LYS A 62 7.49 3.40 8.17
N ASN A 63 7.96 4.26 7.27
CA ASN A 63 8.81 3.79 6.19
C ASN A 63 10.13 3.28 6.76
N VAL A 64 10.61 2.15 6.27
CA VAL A 64 11.97 1.71 6.54
C VAL A 64 12.84 2.08 5.36
N ILE A 65 13.80 2.97 5.60
CA ILE A 65 14.60 3.64 4.56
C ILE A 65 16.07 3.22 4.70
N TYR A 66 16.66 2.73 3.62
CA TYR A 66 18.09 2.50 3.52
C TYR A 66 18.71 3.46 2.49
N PRO A 67 19.39 4.52 2.93
CA PRO A 67 20.05 5.49 2.06
C PRO A 67 21.45 5.03 1.65
N ILE A 68 21.77 5.19 0.36
CA ILE A 68 23.11 4.97 -0.18
C ILE A 68 23.54 6.21 -0.97
N ASN A 69 24.66 6.80 -0.60
CA ASN A 69 25.24 7.96 -1.30
C ASN A 69 24.27 9.15 -1.46
N CYS A 70 23.41 9.43 -0.45
CA CYS A 70 22.39 10.48 -0.53
C CYS A 70 22.81 11.82 0.08
N GLU A 71 23.94 11.88 0.80
CA GLU A 71 24.36 13.09 1.48
C GLU A 71 24.70 14.21 0.49
N GLY A 72 24.06 15.38 0.66
CA GLY A 72 24.27 16.56 -0.19
C GLY A 72 23.85 16.42 -1.66
N ARG A 73 23.06 15.40 -2.00
CA ARG A 73 22.64 15.12 -3.39
C ARG A 73 21.19 15.51 -3.64
N ASP A 74 20.92 15.88 -4.89
CA ASP A 74 19.60 16.22 -5.45
C ASP A 74 19.22 15.34 -6.67
N ASP A 75 20.02 14.28 -6.94
CA ASP A 75 19.80 13.29 -8.01
C ASP A 75 19.46 11.91 -7.41
N ILE A 76 18.55 11.89 -6.45
CA ILE A 76 18.17 10.67 -5.72
C ILE A 76 17.17 9.85 -6.52
N ILE A 77 17.45 8.57 -6.67
CA ILE A 77 16.52 7.58 -7.19
C ILE A 77 15.94 6.77 -6.02
N VAL A 78 14.63 6.72 -5.94
CA VAL A 78 13.91 5.90 -4.95
C VAL A 78 13.47 4.60 -5.58
N PHE A 79 13.71 3.50 -4.90
CA PHE A 79 13.12 2.19 -5.14
C PHE A 79 12.27 1.83 -3.93
N GLU A 80 10.98 1.63 -4.11
CA GLU A 80 10.07 1.30 -3.02
C GLU A 80 9.20 0.08 -3.31
N ALA A 81 8.83 -0.61 -2.24
CA ALA A 81 7.83 -1.68 -2.20
C ALA A 81 7.08 -1.55 -0.87
N HIS A 82 5.75 -1.72 -0.87
CA HIS A 82 4.99 -1.44 0.33
C HIS A 82 4.95 -2.59 1.34
N THR A 83 4.79 -2.21 2.61
CA THR A 83 4.75 -3.13 3.73
C THR A 83 3.35 -3.49 4.19
N ASP A 84 2.38 -2.62 3.93
CA ASP A 84 1.01 -2.81 4.38
C ASP A 84 0.23 -3.75 3.45
N THR A 85 -0.93 -4.17 3.94
CA THR A 85 -1.87 -5.02 3.21
C THR A 85 -3.30 -4.54 3.44
N VAL A 86 -4.21 -4.86 2.50
CA VAL A 86 -5.65 -4.57 2.63
C VAL A 86 -6.37 -5.41 3.68
N PHE A 87 -5.70 -6.40 4.25
CA PHE A 87 -6.31 -7.36 5.18
C PHE A 87 -6.34 -6.81 6.60
N PRO A 88 -7.52 -6.74 7.25
CA PRO A 88 -7.62 -6.32 8.64
C PRO A 88 -6.94 -7.31 9.61
N ALA A 89 -6.60 -6.83 10.80
CA ALA A 89 -5.80 -7.58 11.78
C ALA A 89 -6.43 -8.92 12.22
N GLU A 90 -7.75 -9.05 12.10
CA GLU A 90 -8.51 -10.26 12.43
C GLU A 90 -8.32 -11.39 11.41
N VAL A 91 -7.80 -11.07 10.22
CA VAL A 91 -7.55 -12.08 9.18
C VAL A 91 -6.28 -12.85 9.53
N PRO A 92 -6.36 -14.18 9.70
CA PRO A 92 -5.17 -14.98 10.01
C PRO A 92 -4.16 -14.96 8.85
N MET A 93 -2.95 -14.52 9.11
CA MET A 93 -1.84 -14.53 8.16
C MET A 93 -1.24 -15.93 8.11
N THR A 94 -1.98 -16.87 7.50
CA THR A 94 -1.63 -18.29 7.47
C THR A 94 -0.88 -18.64 6.20
N TRP A 95 0.37 -19.05 6.36
CA TRP A 95 1.17 -19.60 5.28
C TRP A 95 0.71 -20.99 4.86
N ARG A 96 0.56 -21.20 3.56
CA ARG A 96 0.35 -22.51 2.94
C ARG A 96 1.22 -22.60 1.70
N GLU A 97 1.63 -23.81 1.35
CA GLU A 97 2.39 -24.09 0.14
C GLU A 97 1.94 -25.42 -0.50
N ASP A 98 2.02 -25.49 -1.80
CA ASP A 98 1.91 -26.72 -2.58
C ASP A 98 3.15 -26.86 -3.49
N GLU A 99 3.12 -27.80 -4.43
CA GLU A 99 4.26 -28.08 -5.31
C GLU A 99 4.68 -26.89 -6.19
N THR A 100 3.79 -25.93 -6.44
CA THR A 100 3.99 -24.86 -7.42
C THR A 100 3.73 -23.46 -6.86
N ASN A 101 3.04 -23.32 -5.73
CA ASN A 101 2.59 -22.03 -5.25
C ASN A 101 2.75 -21.86 -3.73
N TYR A 102 2.90 -20.60 -3.33
CA TYR A 102 2.83 -20.14 -1.94
C TYR A 102 1.57 -19.29 -1.75
N TYR A 103 0.94 -19.42 -0.59
CA TYR A 103 -0.30 -18.74 -0.25
C TYR A 103 -0.19 -18.08 1.12
N CYS A 104 -0.43 -16.78 1.16
CA CYS A 104 -0.65 -16.01 2.38
C CYS A 104 -1.40 -14.72 1.98
N PRO A 105 -2.27 -14.15 2.81
CA PRO A 105 -2.86 -12.84 2.52
C PRO A 105 -1.77 -11.79 2.27
N GLY A 106 -1.87 -11.02 1.16
CA GLY A 106 -0.89 -9.98 0.80
C GLY A 106 0.48 -10.49 0.32
N ILE A 107 0.64 -11.80 0.02
CA ILE A 107 1.92 -12.34 -0.44
C ILE A 107 2.35 -11.80 -1.80
N GLY A 108 1.37 -11.64 -2.74
CA GLY A 108 1.63 -11.15 -4.09
C GLY A 108 1.54 -9.63 -4.22
N ASP A 109 0.87 -9.00 -3.27
CA ASP A 109 0.61 -7.59 -3.17
C ASP A 109 0.82 -7.14 -1.70
N ASP A 110 2.03 -6.71 -1.33
CA ASP A 110 3.25 -6.51 -2.16
C ASP A 110 4.46 -7.25 -1.56
N THR A 111 4.24 -8.20 -0.61
CA THR A 111 5.32 -8.82 0.18
C THR A 111 6.42 -9.44 -0.70
N VAL A 112 6.07 -10.05 -1.83
CA VAL A 112 7.08 -10.67 -2.72
C VAL A 112 7.99 -9.63 -3.37
N ASN A 113 7.47 -8.47 -3.76
CA ASN A 113 8.30 -7.40 -4.35
C ASN A 113 9.17 -6.74 -3.27
N LEU A 114 8.64 -6.56 -2.05
CA LEU A 114 9.43 -6.12 -0.90
C LEU A 114 10.62 -7.08 -0.66
N VAL A 115 10.39 -8.39 -0.65
CA VAL A 115 11.47 -9.39 -0.50
C VAL A 115 12.48 -9.28 -1.63
N ASN A 116 12.06 -9.17 -2.89
CA ASN A 116 12.96 -9.01 -4.03
C ASN A 116 13.83 -7.75 -3.90
N MET A 117 13.26 -6.64 -3.45
CA MET A 117 13.99 -5.42 -3.16
C MET A 117 15.01 -5.63 -2.03
N LEU A 118 14.62 -6.25 -0.92
CA LEU A 118 15.52 -6.55 0.22
C LEU A 118 16.68 -7.46 -0.20
N MET A 119 16.43 -8.49 -1.02
CA MET A 119 17.48 -9.36 -1.54
C MET A 119 18.45 -8.61 -2.46
N THR A 120 17.94 -7.62 -3.20
CA THR A 120 18.80 -6.71 -3.99
C THR A 120 19.67 -5.85 -3.09
N VAL A 121 19.11 -5.29 -2.01
CA VAL A 121 19.87 -4.55 -1.00
C VAL A 121 20.97 -5.42 -0.40
N ARG A 122 20.67 -6.68 -0.05
CA ARG A 122 21.67 -7.63 0.46
C ARG A 122 22.82 -7.81 -0.50
N TYR A 123 22.56 -7.97 -1.80
CA TYR A 123 23.62 -8.06 -2.81
C TYR A 123 24.50 -6.80 -2.84
N ILE A 124 23.89 -5.62 -2.81
CA ILE A 124 24.59 -4.33 -2.83
C ILE A 124 25.49 -4.19 -1.60
N VAL A 125 24.99 -4.51 -0.42
CA VAL A 125 25.74 -4.44 0.85
C VAL A 125 26.91 -5.42 0.85
N GLN A 126 26.67 -6.69 0.52
CA GLN A 126 27.70 -7.75 0.51
C GLN A 126 28.81 -7.50 -0.49
N ASN A 127 28.52 -6.85 -1.61
CA ASN A 127 29.51 -6.54 -2.64
C ASN A 127 30.02 -5.09 -2.55
N HIS A 128 29.69 -4.35 -1.49
CA HIS A 128 30.12 -2.97 -1.26
C HIS A 128 29.89 -2.05 -2.46
N LEU A 129 28.78 -2.25 -3.18
CA LEU A 129 28.47 -1.49 -4.38
C LEU A 129 28.11 -0.05 -4.03
N LYS A 130 28.68 0.90 -4.79
CA LYS A 130 28.39 2.33 -4.62
C LYS A 130 27.77 2.86 -5.91
N PRO A 131 26.50 3.31 -5.86
CA PRO A 131 25.85 3.94 -7.00
C PRO A 131 26.48 5.31 -7.31
N CYS A 132 26.40 5.74 -8.58
CA CYS A 132 26.88 7.05 -9.02
C CYS A 132 25.95 8.21 -8.66
N CYS A 133 24.69 7.92 -8.28
CA CYS A 133 23.67 8.86 -7.80
C CYS A 133 23.29 8.52 -6.35
N GLY A 134 22.44 9.33 -5.72
CA GLY A 134 21.79 8.96 -4.48
C GLY A 134 20.77 7.84 -4.73
N VAL A 135 20.68 6.88 -3.83
CA VAL A 135 19.66 5.81 -3.90
C VAL A 135 19.02 5.62 -2.54
N LEU A 136 17.68 5.61 -2.53
CA LEU A 136 16.90 5.19 -1.37
C LEU A 136 16.20 3.88 -1.71
N PHE A 137 16.40 2.87 -0.87
CA PHE A 137 15.54 1.68 -0.83
C PHE A 137 14.55 1.86 0.31
N VAL A 138 13.26 1.77 0.01
CA VAL A 138 12.18 2.14 0.93
C VAL A 138 11.15 1.01 1.01
N ALA A 139 11.02 0.43 2.18
CA ALA A 139 9.85 -0.36 2.52
C ALA A 139 8.78 0.61 3.03
N ASN A 140 7.89 1.07 2.13
CA ASN A 140 6.95 2.14 2.42
C ASN A 140 5.68 1.65 3.10
N SER A 141 5.09 2.52 3.91
CA SER A 141 3.88 2.25 4.67
C SER A 141 2.65 2.89 4.03
N CYS A 142 1.46 2.37 4.37
CA CYS A 142 0.19 2.99 4.04
C CYS A 142 0.00 3.26 2.53
N GLU A 143 0.42 2.33 1.69
CA GLU A 143 0.16 2.39 0.24
C GLU A 143 -1.31 2.11 -0.03
N GLU A 144 -1.85 1.08 0.64
CA GLU A 144 -3.15 0.52 0.40
C GLU A 144 -4.31 1.37 0.97
N GLY A 145 -5.46 1.22 0.35
CA GLY A 145 -6.76 1.63 0.85
C GLY A 145 -6.80 3.03 1.47
N LEU A 146 -7.12 3.10 2.74
CA LEU A 146 -7.20 4.35 3.51
C LEU A 146 -5.84 4.91 3.94
N GLY A 147 -4.76 4.19 3.72
CA GLY A 147 -3.40 4.65 3.95
C GLY A 147 -3.06 5.89 3.11
N ASN A 148 -3.64 5.98 1.92
CA ASN A 148 -3.56 7.15 1.04
C ASN A 148 -2.12 7.58 0.74
N LEU A 149 -1.23 6.61 0.51
CA LEU A 149 0.19 6.83 0.21
C LEU A 149 0.91 7.66 1.29
N LYS A 150 0.53 7.49 2.57
CA LYS A 150 1.11 8.28 3.68
C LYS A 150 2.62 8.17 3.71
N GLY A 151 3.17 6.96 3.54
CA GLY A 151 4.60 6.71 3.53
C GLY A 151 5.31 7.45 2.40
N THR A 152 4.87 7.25 1.17
CA THR A 152 5.46 7.93 0.00
C THR A 152 5.33 9.46 0.11
N ARG A 153 4.22 9.99 0.64
CA ARG A 153 4.06 11.44 0.87
C ARG A 153 5.06 11.98 1.87
N GLN A 154 5.30 11.26 2.98
CA GLN A 154 6.31 11.63 3.97
C GLN A 154 7.70 11.63 3.34
N LEU A 155 8.03 10.60 2.55
CA LEU A 155 9.30 10.52 1.86
C LEU A 155 9.55 11.75 0.96
N PHE A 156 8.54 12.18 0.20
CA PHE A 156 8.67 13.38 -0.64
C PHE A 156 8.74 14.70 0.15
N GLN A 157 8.26 14.73 1.37
CA GLN A 157 8.46 15.88 2.28
C GLN A 157 9.89 15.90 2.84
N ASP A 158 10.39 14.76 3.31
CA ASP A 158 11.71 14.64 3.91
C ASP A 158 12.85 14.88 2.91
N PHE A 159 12.60 14.51 1.65
CA PHE A 159 13.55 14.66 0.54
C PHE A 159 13.08 15.67 -0.51
N GLU A 160 12.37 16.72 -0.09
CA GLU A 160 11.81 17.72 -1.00
C GLU A 160 12.86 18.30 -1.96
N GLY A 161 12.54 18.26 -3.26
CA GLY A 161 13.42 18.76 -4.33
C GLY A 161 14.66 17.91 -4.59
N ARG A 162 14.85 16.80 -3.91
CA ARG A 162 16.05 15.92 -4.04
C ARG A 162 15.80 14.63 -4.78
N ILE A 163 14.53 14.21 -4.92
CA ILE A 163 14.15 13.00 -5.62
C ILE A 163 14.01 13.29 -7.12
N ASP A 164 14.88 12.69 -7.95
CA ASP A 164 14.82 12.75 -9.42
C ASP A 164 13.82 11.72 -9.97
N ARG A 165 13.80 10.51 -9.41
CA ARG A 165 12.96 9.40 -9.88
C ARG A 165 12.45 8.57 -8.73
N LEU A 166 11.23 8.06 -8.91
CA LEU A 166 10.64 7.04 -8.06
C LEU A 166 10.30 5.83 -8.93
N VAL A 167 10.68 4.65 -8.45
CA VAL A 167 10.30 3.34 -9.00
C VAL A 167 9.65 2.56 -7.89
N THR A 168 8.35 2.32 -7.99
CA THR A 168 7.64 1.45 -7.07
C THR A 168 7.49 0.06 -7.70
N PHE A 169 7.76 -0.96 -6.91
CA PHE A 169 7.51 -2.36 -7.28
C PHE A 169 6.19 -2.74 -6.68
N ASP A 170 5.22 -3.07 -7.54
CA ASP A 170 3.88 -3.40 -7.12
C ASP A 170 3.20 -4.27 -8.18
N GLY A 171 2.43 -5.27 -7.74
CA GLY A 171 1.73 -6.16 -8.63
C GLY A 171 2.63 -7.00 -9.54
N SER A 172 2.33 -7.04 -10.83
CA SER A 172 2.96 -7.97 -11.79
C SER A 172 4.26 -7.44 -12.41
N TYR A 173 5.31 -8.26 -12.43
CA TYR A 173 6.58 -7.99 -13.11
C TYR A 173 6.50 -7.88 -14.64
N ARG A 174 5.35 -8.15 -15.26
CA ARG A 174 5.17 -8.19 -16.72
C ARG A 174 4.83 -6.84 -17.35
N SER A 175 4.60 -5.82 -16.54
CA SER A 175 4.18 -4.50 -17.02
C SER A 175 4.91 -3.38 -16.27
N VAL A 176 5.05 -2.24 -16.95
CA VAL A 176 5.50 -1.00 -16.35
C VAL A 176 4.40 0.03 -16.53
N VAL A 177 3.90 0.57 -15.42
CA VAL A 177 2.93 1.65 -15.40
C VAL A 177 3.68 2.98 -15.30
N ALA A 178 3.70 3.74 -16.38
CA ALA A 178 4.37 5.05 -16.44
C ALA A 178 3.41 6.24 -16.26
N ARG A 179 2.11 5.97 -16.09
CA ARG A 179 1.07 6.99 -15.85
C ARG A 179 0.13 6.49 -14.78
N ALA A 180 0.13 7.17 -13.65
CA ALA A 180 -0.78 6.87 -12.56
C ALA A 180 -2.15 7.52 -12.78
N VAL A 181 -3.18 6.95 -12.16
CA VAL A 181 -4.51 7.53 -12.05
C VAL A 181 -4.61 8.34 -10.76
N GLY A 182 -5.38 9.45 -10.79
CA GLY A 182 -5.71 10.17 -9.56
C GLY A 182 -6.81 9.42 -8.80
N SER A 183 -6.71 9.40 -7.48
CA SER A 183 -7.72 8.81 -6.59
C SER A 183 -8.21 9.86 -5.60
N HIS A 184 -9.53 9.86 -5.35
CA HIS A 184 -10.15 10.66 -4.30
C HIS A 184 -11.04 9.76 -3.45
N ARG A 185 -10.95 9.92 -2.14
CA ARG A 185 -11.74 9.17 -1.18
C ARG A 185 -12.68 10.12 -0.45
N TYR A 186 -13.94 9.75 -0.35
CA TYR A 186 -14.97 10.53 0.30
C TYR A 186 -15.64 9.68 1.39
N ARG A 187 -15.92 10.31 2.51
CA ARG A 187 -16.79 9.78 3.54
C ARG A 187 -18.09 10.59 3.52
N ILE A 188 -19.20 9.89 3.52
CA ILE A 188 -20.54 10.50 3.58
C ILE A 188 -21.21 10.03 4.87
N ASP A 189 -21.53 10.98 5.72
CA ASP A 189 -22.26 10.73 6.97
C ASP A 189 -23.69 11.26 6.84
N VAL A 190 -24.65 10.39 7.07
CA VAL A 190 -26.08 10.75 7.09
C VAL A 190 -26.59 10.61 8.50
N ALA A 191 -27.09 11.71 9.06
CA ALA A 191 -27.69 11.75 10.39
C ALA A 191 -29.13 12.21 10.29
N THR A 192 -30.01 11.60 11.07
CA THR A 192 -31.43 11.96 11.19
C THR A 192 -31.86 12.00 12.65
N GLN A 193 -33.04 12.59 12.92
CA GLN A 193 -33.59 12.66 14.27
C GLN A 193 -33.91 11.28 14.87
N GLY A 194 -34.14 10.30 13.99
CA GLY A 194 -34.49 8.94 14.41
C GLY A 194 -35.81 8.84 15.17
N GLY A 195 -36.06 7.68 15.76
CA GLY A 195 -37.23 7.42 16.59
C GLY A 195 -37.57 5.94 16.71
N HIS A 196 -38.53 5.62 17.58
CA HIS A 196 -39.02 4.26 17.74
C HIS A 196 -39.80 3.80 16.51
N SER A 197 -39.56 2.59 16.04
CA SER A 197 -40.12 2.05 14.77
C SER A 197 -41.65 2.13 14.68
N TRP A 198 -42.38 1.97 15.78
CA TRP A 198 -43.82 2.11 15.84
C TRP A 198 -44.25 3.56 16.15
N GLY A 199 -43.77 4.14 17.26
CA GLY A 199 -44.24 5.44 17.74
C GLY A 199 -43.78 6.63 16.90
N ALA A 200 -42.73 6.47 16.11
CA ALA A 200 -42.19 7.46 15.21
C ALA A 200 -42.21 7.00 13.74
N PHE A 201 -43.11 6.10 13.39
CA PHE A 201 -43.27 5.62 12.02
C PHE A 201 -43.49 6.79 11.04
N GLY A 202 -42.77 6.79 9.92
CA GLY A 202 -42.82 7.89 8.94
C GLY A 202 -41.79 8.99 9.15
N LYS A 203 -41.02 8.98 10.26
CA LYS A 203 -39.83 9.84 10.37
C LYS A 203 -38.69 9.33 9.49
N THR A 204 -37.84 10.26 9.10
CA THR A 204 -36.69 9.99 8.26
C THR A 204 -35.72 9.00 8.92
N ASN A 205 -35.34 7.97 8.21
CA ASN A 205 -34.38 6.96 8.64
C ASN A 205 -33.04 7.14 7.91
N ALA A 206 -31.95 7.27 8.66
CA ALA A 206 -30.64 7.57 8.11
C ALA A 206 -30.14 6.48 7.12
N ILE A 207 -30.42 5.20 7.40
CA ILE A 207 -30.04 4.09 6.50
C ILE A 207 -30.81 4.19 5.19
N VAL A 208 -32.11 4.50 5.25
CA VAL A 208 -32.94 4.66 4.05
C VAL A 208 -32.47 5.84 3.21
N GLU A 209 -32.17 6.98 3.84
CA GLU A 209 -31.66 8.16 3.11
C GLU A 209 -30.27 7.88 2.50
N LEU A 210 -29.38 7.19 3.21
CA LEU A 210 -28.09 6.77 2.65
C LEU A 210 -28.30 5.85 1.45
N ALA A 211 -29.21 4.87 1.53
CA ALA A 211 -29.50 3.97 0.41
C ALA A 211 -30.01 4.72 -0.82
N LYS A 212 -30.92 5.71 -0.63
CA LYS A 212 -31.39 6.58 -1.72
C LYS A 212 -30.24 7.39 -2.35
N LEU A 213 -29.36 7.96 -1.52
CA LEU A 213 -28.21 8.70 -1.98
C LEU A 213 -27.28 7.81 -2.81
N LEU A 214 -26.99 6.59 -2.34
CA LEU A 214 -26.18 5.62 -3.08
C LEU A 214 -26.79 5.26 -4.43
N THR A 215 -28.11 5.03 -4.48
CA THR A 215 -28.81 4.76 -5.73
C THR A 215 -28.63 5.94 -6.70
N SER A 216 -28.84 7.18 -6.21
CA SER A 216 -28.66 8.39 -7.04
C SER A 216 -27.22 8.56 -7.52
N LEU A 217 -26.23 8.18 -6.71
CA LEU A 217 -24.81 8.19 -7.14
C LEU A 217 -24.53 7.19 -8.27
N CYS A 218 -25.19 6.02 -8.24
CA CYS A 218 -25.06 5.03 -9.30
C CYS A 218 -25.60 5.51 -10.65
N ASP A 219 -26.51 6.49 -10.65
CA ASP A 219 -27.11 7.07 -11.85
C ASP A 219 -26.28 8.24 -12.43
N VAL A 220 -25.18 8.64 -11.76
CA VAL A 220 -24.33 9.75 -12.23
C VAL A 220 -23.53 9.30 -13.46
N GLU A 221 -23.68 10.04 -14.56
CA GLU A 221 -22.84 9.85 -15.74
C GLU A 221 -21.39 10.26 -15.44
N LEU A 222 -20.47 9.31 -15.62
CA LEU A 222 -19.07 9.55 -15.37
C LEU A 222 -18.38 10.12 -16.62
N PRO A 223 -17.53 11.16 -16.44
CA PRO A 223 -16.80 11.72 -17.56
C PRO A 223 -15.79 10.72 -18.14
N ALA A 224 -15.78 10.60 -19.46
CA ALA A 224 -14.78 9.85 -20.20
C ALA A 224 -14.13 10.79 -21.22
N VAL A 225 -12.80 10.83 -21.27
CA VAL A 225 -12.03 11.63 -22.21
C VAL A 225 -11.04 10.73 -22.95
N GLY A 226 -11.31 10.48 -24.22
CA GLY A 226 -10.51 9.61 -25.07
C GLY A 226 -10.48 8.16 -24.52
N LYS A 227 -9.30 7.63 -24.22
CA LYS A 227 -9.12 6.31 -23.60
C LYS A 227 -9.16 6.34 -22.07
N SER A 228 -9.28 7.53 -21.49
CA SER A 228 -9.32 7.75 -20.06
C SER A 228 -10.72 7.51 -19.53
N LYS A 229 -10.87 6.74 -18.47
CA LYS A 229 -12.15 6.51 -17.79
C LYS A 229 -12.09 7.01 -16.37
N THR A 230 -13.21 7.52 -15.88
CA THR A 230 -13.45 7.76 -14.46
C THR A 230 -14.23 6.57 -13.92
N THR A 231 -13.88 6.10 -12.73
CA THR A 231 -14.63 5.03 -12.05
C THR A 231 -14.91 5.47 -10.61
N TYR A 232 -15.86 4.85 -9.98
CA TYR A 232 -16.09 4.95 -8.53
C TYR A 232 -16.41 3.58 -7.95
N ASN A 233 -16.19 3.47 -6.66
CA ASN A 233 -16.56 2.28 -5.89
C ASN A 233 -17.14 2.68 -4.54
N VAL A 234 -18.17 1.98 -4.09
CA VAL A 234 -18.68 2.05 -2.72
C VAL A 234 -17.97 0.95 -1.94
N GLY A 235 -16.90 1.31 -1.23
CA GLY A 235 -16.04 0.35 -0.55
C GLY A 235 -16.63 -0.20 0.74
N THR A 236 -17.24 0.66 1.55
CA THR A 236 -17.83 0.27 2.83
C THR A 236 -19.14 1.00 3.09
N ILE A 237 -20.06 0.33 3.79
CA ILE A 237 -21.28 0.94 4.32
C ILE A 237 -21.51 0.42 5.74
N GLN A 238 -21.83 1.32 6.66
CA GLN A 238 -22.17 0.98 8.04
C GLN A 238 -23.35 1.81 8.50
N GLY A 239 -24.22 1.22 9.32
CA GLY A 239 -25.37 1.95 9.84
C GLY A 239 -26.23 1.11 10.76
N GLY A 240 -26.94 1.80 11.68
CA GLY A 240 -27.87 1.18 12.61
C GLY A 240 -27.25 0.77 13.95
N THR A 241 -28.10 0.80 15.00
CA THR A 241 -27.72 0.38 16.35
C THR A 241 -28.69 -0.64 16.93
N SER A 242 -29.90 -0.71 16.40
CA SER A 242 -30.97 -1.60 16.88
C SER A 242 -32.03 -1.81 15.80
N VAL A 243 -32.68 -2.98 15.81
CA VAL A 243 -33.78 -3.31 14.87
C VAL A 243 -35.09 -2.57 15.17
N ILE A 244 -35.25 -2.01 16.35
CA ILE A 244 -36.50 -1.32 16.80
C ILE A 244 -36.34 0.19 16.91
N ILE A 245 -35.15 0.73 16.76
CA ILE A 245 -34.87 2.16 16.94
C ILE A 245 -34.05 2.65 15.74
N SER A 246 -34.55 3.64 15.04
CA SER A 246 -33.76 4.44 14.12
C SER A 246 -33.16 5.62 14.91
N TRP A 247 -31.88 5.49 15.33
CA TRP A 247 -31.24 6.49 16.17
C TRP A 247 -30.41 7.50 15.41
N LEU A 248 -30.22 8.65 16.09
CA LEU A 248 -29.21 9.67 15.79
C LEU A 248 -27.81 9.07 15.71
N GLN A 249 -27.07 9.51 14.71
CA GLN A 249 -25.63 9.24 14.52
C GLN A 249 -25.23 7.77 14.38
N THR A 250 -25.39 7.27 13.19
CA THR A 250 -24.47 6.24 12.72
C THR A 250 -23.63 6.86 11.63
N PRO A 251 -22.34 7.04 11.83
CA PRO A 251 -21.48 7.42 10.73
C PRO A 251 -21.52 6.29 9.69
N SER A 252 -22.02 6.61 8.52
CA SER A 252 -21.97 5.69 7.38
C SER A 252 -20.88 6.19 6.48
N ALA A 253 -19.77 5.45 6.38
CA ALA A 253 -18.68 5.78 5.50
C ALA A 253 -18.96 5.19 4.12
N VAL A 254 -19.06 6.02 3.11
CA VAL A 254 -19.04 5.63 1.71
C VAL A 254 -17.71 6.11 1.14
N ILE A 255 -16.89 5.19 0.70
CA ILE A 255 -15.65 5.53 0.03
C ILE A 255 -15.92 5.51 -1.47
N LEU A 256 -15.87 6.67 -2.07
CA LEU A 256 -15.94 6.84 -3.52
C LEU A 256 -14.52 7.12 -4.04
N GLU A 257 -14.05 6.29 -4.95
CA GLU A 257 -12.78 6.51 -5.63
C GLU A 257 -13.03 6.90 -7.09
N PRO A 258 -12.96 8.17 -7.46
CA PRO A 258 -12.87 8.54 -8.85
C PRO A 258 -11.42 8.49 -9.31
N SER A 259 -11.12 7.65 -10.28
CA SER A 259 -9.85 7.71 -10.97
C SER A 259 -9.91 8.77 -12.07
N LYS A 260 -9.07 9.79 -12.01
CA LYS A 260 -8.87 10.75 -13.11
C LYS A 260 -7.48 10.53 -13.68
N ASN A 261 -7.41 10.08 -14.93
CA ASN A 261 -6.17 10.21 -15.68
C ASN A 261 -5.95 11.70 -15.97
N LYS A 262 -4.90 12.31 -15.44
CA LYS A 262 -4.37 13.54 -16.01
C LYS A 262 -3.50 13.17 -17.20
N VAL A 263 -3.86 13.70 -18.35
CA VAL A 263 -3.06 13.68 -19.58
C VAL A 263 -1.82 14.55 -19.41
#